data_567178048106c51eb735a3f61e5144f7
#
_entry.id   567178048106c51eb735a3f61e5144f7
#
_cell.length_a   1.000
_cell.length_b   1.000
_cell.length_c   1.000
_cell.angle_alpha   90.00
_cell.angle_beta   90.00
_cell.angle_gamma   90.00
#
_symmetry.space_group_name_H-M   'P 1'
#
loop_
_entity.id
_entity.type
_entity.pdbx_description
1 polymer ?
#
loop_
_entity_poly.entity_id
_entity_poly.type
_entity_poly.pdbx_seq_one_letter_code
_entity_poly.pdbx_strand_id
1 'polypeptide(L)'
;ENNVEHYSAKSIVLATGGLGSLYSRTTNPETITGDGIALAFEAGAQLADLEFVQFHPTAFKKKGSPPFLLSETLRGEGAILRNSLGEAFMQKTHPQADLAPRDIVAREITKELQRENSSQVWLDCTQIESQNNIDITERFPNIFKFCKSQNIDIRTQPIPVTPAAHYHMGGISTDQWGQTTIPNLYAVGEVAMTGVHGANRLASNSLLEAAVFGIRTAEHINTQKNKPLTPSPETLEIKSLEKTGTDLKFLQRLLWSAAGIERDAISMSKGLQTIESGQAITKLSSKKAIN
;
A
#
# COMPACT_ATOMS: atom_id res chain seq x y z
N GLU A 1 -26.58 0.19 20.29
CA GLU A 1 -26.24 1.47 20.96
C GLU A 1 -24.77 1.71 20.69
N ASN A 2 -24.46 2.81 19.96
CA ASN A 2 -23.07 3.17 19.68
C ASN A 2 -22.55 3.98 20.85
N ASN A 3 -21.80 3.34 21.73
CA ASN A 3 -21.11 4.05 22.78
C ASN A 3 -19.93 4.80 22.17
N VAL A 4 -19.93 6.14 22.30
CA VAL A 4 -18.78 6.97 21.99
C VAL A 4 -18.00 7.14 23.28
N GLU A 5 -16.72 6.76 23.25
CA GLU A 5 -15.82 6.91 24.37
C GLU A 5 -14.84 8.05 24.08
N HIS A 6 -14.61 8.91 25.08
CA HIS A 6 -13.69 10.03 25.00
C HIS A 6 -12.42 9.73 25.79
N TYR A 7 -11.28 9.82 25.13
CA TYR A 7 -9.97 9.67 25.75
C TYR A 7 -9.21 10.99 25.73
N SER A 8 -8.81 11.47 26.91
CA SER A 8 -7.92 12.62 27.03
C SER A 8 -6.48 12.14 27.23
N ALA A 9 -5.57 12.60 26.38
CA ALA A 9 -4.16 12.22 26.44
C ALA A 9 -3.26 13.44 26.26
N LYS A 10 -2.05 13.39 26.84
CA LYS A 10 -1.01 14.42 26.66
C LYS A 10 -0.43 14.41 25.25
N SER A 11 -0.44 13.26 24.60
CA SER A 11 0.05 13.06 23.24
C SER A 11 -0.76 11.94 22.59
N ILE A 12 -1.00 12.07 21.29
CA ILE A 12 -1.64 11.05 20.46
C ILE A 12 -0.65 10.66 19.38
N VAL A 13 -0.46 9.36 19.18
CA VAL A 13 0.40 8.81 18.14
C VAL A 13 -0.45 8.03 17.14
N LEU A 14 -0.46 8.45 15.89
CA LEU A 14 -1.08 7.74 14.79
C LEU A 14 -0.07 6.73 14.21
N ALA A 15 -0.45 5.45 14.20
CA ALA A 15 0.32 4.35 13.63
C ALA A 15 -0.60 3.42 12.81
N THR A 16 -1.48 4.00 12.00
CA THR A 16 -2.63 3.36 11.37
C THR A 16 -2.32 2.71 10.03
N GLY A 17 -1.07 2.78 9.57
CA GLY A 17 -0.68 2.28 8.26
C GLY A 17 -1.06 3.22 7.11
N GLY A 18 -0.83 2.76 5.88
CA GLY A 18 -1.02 3.54 4.67
C GLY A 18 -2.43 3.47 4.08
N LEU A 19 -2.52 3.54 2.76
CA LEU A 19 -3.78 3.60 2.00
C LEU A 19 -3.89 2.55 0.86
N GLY A 20 -3.02 1.54 0.85
CA GLY A 20 -2.91 0.63 -0.29
C GLY A 20 -4.20 -0.14 -0.62
N SER A 21 -5.12 -0.32 0.34
CA SER A 21 -6.40 -0.99 0.11
C SER A 21 -7.44 -0.12 -0.61
N LEU A 22 -7.12 1.14 -0.89
CA LEU A 22 -7.91 1.98 -1.80
C LEU A 22 -7.71 1.63 -3.28
N TYR A 23 -6.73 0.78 -3.60
CA TYR A 23 -6.51 0.29 -4.96
C TYR A 23 -7.19 -1.07 -5.16
N SER A 24 -7.74 -1.31 -6.34
CA SER A 24 -8.42 -2.57 -6.68
C SER A 24 -7.48 -3.78 -6.74
N ARG A 25 -6.17 -3.55 -6.83
CA ARG A 25 -5.12 -4.56 -6.74
C ARG A 25 -4.13 -4.11 -5.68
N THR A 26 -4.07 -4.84 -4.58
CA THR A 26 -3.23 -4.51 -3.44
C THR A 26 -2.67 -5.77 -2.77
N THR A 27 -1.52 -5.63 -2.12
CA THR A 27 -0.97 -6.64 -1.22
C THR A 27 -1.27 -6.33 0.24
N ASN A 28 -1.94 -5.20 0.51
CA ASN A 28 -2.27 -4.78 1.86
C ASN A 28 -3.55 -5.46 2.37
N PRO A 29 -3.70 -5.62 3.69
CA PRO A 29 -4.98 -5.99 4.32
C PRO A 29 -6.11 -5.01 3.96
N GLU A 30 -7.35 -5.50 3.96
CA GLU A 30 -8.53 -4.71 3.58
C GLU A 30 -8.77 -3.48 4.47
N THR A 31 -8.21 -3.49 5.68
CA THR A 31 -8.31 -2.40 6.66
C THR A 31 -7.36 -1.23 6.42
N ILE A 32 -6.44 -1.32 5.46
CA ILE A 32 -5.44 -0.27 5.17
C ILE A 32 -6.02 0.71 4.15
N THR A 33 -6.95 1.54 4.60
CA THR A 33 -7.80 2.43 3.79
C THR A 33 -7.45 3.92 3.92
N GLY A 34 -6.37 4.27 4.61
CA GLY A 34 -5.93 5.66 4.76
C GLY A 34 -6.70 6.46 5.81
N ASP A 35 -7.47 5.80 6.68
CA ASP A 35 -8.35 6.46 7.66
C ASP A 35 -7.58 7.39 8.59
N GLY A 36 -6.38 6.99 9.07
CA GLY A 36 -5.57 7.85 9.92
C GLY A 36 -5.04 9.09 9.19
N ILE A 37 -4.76 8.99 7.89
CA ILE A 37 -4.38 10.14 7.06
C ILE A 37 -5.56 11.09 6.94
N ALA A 38 -6.76 10.57 6.66
CA ALA A 38 -7.99 11.36 6.55
C ALA A 38 -8.34 12.06 7.87
N LEU A 39 -8.30 11.34 8.99
CA LEU A 39 -8.56 11.90 10.33
C LEU A 39 -7.58 13.04 10.68
N ALA A 40 -6.30 12.85 10.38
CA ALA A 40 -5.29 13.88 10.60
C ALA A 40 -5.52 15.12 9.72
N PHE A 41 -5.90 14.92 8.46
CA PHE A 41 -6.25 16.01 7.54
C PHE A 41 -7.45 16.80 8.01
N GLU A 42 -8.52 16.13 8.41
CA GLU A 42 -9.73 16.77 8.96
C GLU A 42 -9.43 17.54 10.27
N ALA A 43 -8.47 17.06 11.05
CA ALA A 43 -7.98 17.78 12.24
C ALA A 43 -7.06 18.97 11.92
N GLY A 44 -6.68 19.18 10.65
CA GLY A 44 -5.84 20.28 10.17
C GLY A 44 -4.35 19.95 10.07
N ALA A 45 -3.94 18.70 10.13
CA ALA A 45 -2.55 18.31 9.89
C ALA A 45 -2.18 18.49 8.42
N GLN A 46 -0.92 18.88 8.17
CA GLN A 46 -0.39 18.92 6.82
C GLN A 46 -0.10 17.51 6.32
N LEU A 47 -0.44 17.28 5.05
CA LEU A 47 -0.11 16.06 4.32
C LEU A 47 0.91 16.37 3.23
N ALA A 48 1.72 15.39 2.86
CA ALA A 48 2.67 15.52 1.76
C ALA A 48 2.85 14.20 1.02
N ASP A 49 3.28 14.29 -0.25
CA ASP A 49 3.72 13.18 -1.10
C ASP A 49 2.65 12.07 -1.30
N LEU A 50 1.35 12.42 -1.23
CA LEU A 50 0.24 11.45 -1.33
C LEU A 50 0.22 10.70 -2.68
N GLU A 51 0.82 11.27 -3.71
CA GLU A 51 0.97 10.67 -5.03
C GLU A 51 1.98 9.52 -5.06
N PHE A 52 2.88 9.41 -4.08
CA PHE A 52 3.93 8.40 -4.07
C PHE A 52 3.44 7.08 -3.49
N VAL A 53 2.93 6.23 -4.36
CA VAL A 53 2.52 4.86 -4.05
C VAL A 53 3.45 3.89 -4.78
N GLN A 54 4.08 3.00 -4.03
CA GLN A 54 4.90 1.93 -4.60
C GLN A 54 4.01 0.75 -4.99
N PHE A 55 4.10 0.35 -6.25
CA PHE A 55 3.47 -0.86 -6.76
C PHE A 55 4.50 -2.00 -6.78
N HIS A 56 4.20 -3.11 -6.10
CA HIS A 56 5.03 -4.30 -6.19
C HIS A 56 4.71 -5.04 -7.47
N PRO A 57 5.72 -5.42 -8.27
CA PRO A 57 5.49 -6.01 -9.60
C PRO A 57 4.88 -7.41 -9.55
N THR A 58 5.16 -8.20 -8.52
CA THR A 58 4.87 -9.64 -8.47
C THR A 58 3.93 -10.00 -7.31
N ALA A 59 2.68 -9.50 -7.34
CA ALA A 59 1.61 -10.03 -6.52
C ALA A 59 0.95 -11.24 -7.20
N PHE A 60 0.64 -12.27 -6.43
CA PHE A 60 -0.03 -13.47 -6.94
C PHE A 60 -1.39 -13.15 -7.55
N LYS A 61 -1.69 -13.73 -8.71
CA LYS A 61 -2.92 -13.45 -9.44
C LYS A 61 -3.69 -14.72 -9.78
N LYS A 62 -4.73 -15.01 -9.00
CA LYS A 62 -5.71 -16.06 -9.31
C LYS A 62 -7.06 -15.65 -8.74
N LYS A 63 -8.13 -15.87 -9.51
CA LYS A 63 -9.48 -15.50 -9.07
C LYS A 63 -9.84 -16.25 -7.78
N GLY A 64 -10.32 -15.53 -6.76
CA GLY A 64 -10.72 -16.09 -5.47
C GLY A 64 -9.56 -16.38 -4.50
N SER A 65 -8.31 -16.15 -4.89
CA SER A 65 -7.17 -16.27 -3.98
C SER A 65 -6.97 -15.02 -3.15
N PRO A 66 -6.51 -15.15 -1.90
CA PRO A 66 -6.13 -14.01 -1.10
C PRO A 66 -4.92 -13.27 -1.73
N PRO A 67 -4.77 -11.96 -1.45
CA PRO A 67 -3.58 -11.24 -1.83
C PRO A 67 -2.33 -11.92 -1.24
N PHE A 68 -1.33 -12.17 -2.08
CA PHE A 68 -0.06 -12.74 -1.62
C PHE A 68 1.11 -12.13 -2.39
N LEU A 69 2.11 -11.69 -1.65
CA LEU A 69 3.31 -11.10 -2.21
C LEU A 69 4.35 -12.17 -2.54
N LEU A 70 4.78 -12.24 -3.79
CA LEU A 70 5.95 -13.02 -4.17
C LEU A 70 7.19 -12.14 -4.02
N SER A 71 8.05 -12.49 -3.06
CA SER A 71 9.23 -11.71 -2.71
C SER A 71 10.12 -11.41 -3.94
N GLU A 72 10.66 -10.21 -3.98
CA GLU A 72 11.67 -9.79 -4.95
C GLU A 72 12.90 -10.70 -4.96
N THR A 73 13.19 -11.35 -3.83
CA THR A 73 14.28 -12.30 -3.70
C THR A 73 14.17 -13.48 -4.69
N LEU A 74 12.95 -13.87 -5.10
CA LEU A 74 12.80 -14.89 -6.17
C LEU A 74 13.45 -14.45 -7.48
N ARG A 75 13.27 -13.15 -7.86
CA ARG A 75 13.94 -12.59 -9.03
C ARG A 75 15.45 -12.47 -8.81
N GLY A 76 15.86 -12.15 -7.58
CA GLY A 76 17.26 -12.17 -7.17
C GLY A 76 17.92 -13.55 -7.29
N GLU A 77 17.16 -14.63 -7.09
CA GLU A 77 17.62 -16.02 -7.27
C GLU A 77 17.40 -16.52 -8.71
N GLY A 78 17.03 -15.66 -9.66
CA GLY A 78 16.96 -15.99 -11.07
C GLY A 78 15.55 -16.29 -11.61
N ALA A 79 14.47 -16.00 -10.89
CA ALA A 79 13.13 -16.08 -11.47
C ALA A 79 12.94 -15.04 -12.57
N ILE A 80 12.32 -15.46 -13.68
CA ILE A 80 12.18 -14.72 -14.93
C ILE A 80 10.70 -14.37 -15.16
N LEU A 81 10.42 -13.12 -15.50
CA LEU A 81 9.08 -12.69 -15.92
C LEU A 81 8.85 -13.05 -17.39
N ARG A 82 7.75 -13.78 -17.64
CA ARG A 82 7.34 -14.21 -18.98
C ARG A 82 5.94 -13.72 -19.32
N ASN A 83 5.75 -13.40 -20.60
CA ASN A 83 4.44 -13.10 -21.16
C ASN A 83 3.65 -14.38 -21.50
N SER A 84 2.48 -14.26 -22.14
CA SER A 84 1.63 -15.39 -22.53
C SER A 84 2.26 -16.30 -23.58
N LEU A 85 3.23 -15.80 -24.35
CA LEU A 85 3.99 -16.56 -25.35
C LEU A 85 5.23 -17.24 -24.76
N GLY A 86 5.48 -17.07 -23.43
CA GLY A 86 6.67 -17.60 -22.77
C GLY A 86 7.94 -16.77 -22.96
N GLU A 87 7.85 -15.57 -23.57
CA GLU A 87 9.00 -14.70 -23.81
C GLU A 87 9.42 -13.96 -22.52
N ALA A 88 10.73 -13.88 -22.28
CA ALA A 88 11.35 -13.10 -21.20
C ALA A 88 11.44 -11.61 -21.62
N PHE A 89 10.35 -10.89 -21.48
CA PHE A 89 10.20 -9.53 -22.02
C PHE A 89 11.08 -8.48 -21.33
N MET A 90 11.41 -8.64 -20.04
CA MET A 90 12.27 -7.71 -19.30
C MET A 90 13.68 -7.59 -19.87
N GLN A 91 14.21 -8.65 -20.49
CA GLN A 91 15.54 -8.65 -21.11
C GLN A 91 15.67 -7.66 -22.27
N LYS A 92 14.55 -7.35 -22.93
CA LYS A 92 14.50 -6.40 -24.06
C LYS A 92 14.32 -4.94 -23.62
N THR A 93 13.99 -4.69 -22.33
CA THR A 93 13.52 -3.39 -21.88
C THR A 93 14.49 -2.68 -20.91
N HIS A 94 15.29 -3.43 -20.15
CA HIS A 94 16.22 -2.84 -19.18
C HIS A 94 17.49 -3.67 -19.04
N PRO A 95 18.70 -3.04 -18.89
CA PRO A 95 19.97 -3.77 -18.76
C PRO A 95 20.01 -4.76 -17.57
N GLN A 96 19.33 -4.46 -16.48
CA GLN A 96 19.21 -5.32 -15.31
C GLN A 96 18.06 -6.34 -15.44
N ALA A 97 17.34 -6.36 -16.56
CA ALA A 97 16.21 -7.25 -16.83
C ALA A 97 15.26 -7.35 -15.62
N ASP A 98 15.02 -8.54 -15.10
CA ASP A 98 14.12 -8.81 -13.98
C ASP A 98 14.58 -8.22 -12.64
N LEU A 99 15.83 -7.77 -12.53
CA LEU A 99 16.41 -7.11 -11.38
C LEU A 99 16.33 -5.57 -11.43
N ALA A 100 15.67 -5.01 -12.43
CA ALA A 100 15.42 -3.58 -12.52
C ALA A 100 14.60 -3.09 -11.30
N PRO A 101 14.66 -1.78 -10.95
CA PRO A 101 13.84 -1.20 -9.89
C PRO A 101 12.35 -1.54 -10.02
N ARG A 102 11.67 -1.68 -8.88
CA ARG A 102 10.26 -2.14 -8.82
C ARG A 102 9.31 -1.34 -9.70
N ASP A 103 9.49 -0.03 -9.75
CA ASP A 103 8.68 0.89 -10.55
C ASP A 103 8.87 0.63 -12.05
N ILE A 104 10.09 0.34 -12.50
CA ILE A 104 10.39 -0.03 -13.89
C ILE A 104 9.72 -1.36 -14.22
N VAL A 105 9.94 -2.39 -13.39
CA VAL A 105 9.35 -3.71 -13.63
C VAL A 105 7.83 -3.64 -13.64
N ALA A 106 7.21 -2.90 -12.70
CA ALA A 106 5.76 -2.76 -12.64
C ALA A 106 5.19 -2.07 -13.88
N ARG A 107 5.86 -1.02 -14.40
CA ARG A 107 5.46 -0.35 -15.67
C ARG A 107 5.59 -1.27 -16.87
N GLU A 108 6.70 -2.01 -16.97
CA GLU A 108 6.90 -2.92 -18.12
C GLU A 108 5.89 -4.09 -18.10
N ILE A 109 5.59 -4.64 -16.92
CA ILE A 109 4.49 -5.61 -16.80
C ILE A 109 3.17 -4.97 -17.24
N THR A 110 2.88 -3.73 -16.85
CA THR A 110 1.64 -3.04 -17.23
C THR A 110 1.52 -2.88 -18.74
N LYS A 111 2.60 -2.47 -19.42
CA LYS A 111 2.65 -2.38 -20.89
C LYS A 111 2.43 -3.74 -21.54
N GLU A 112 3.04 -4.79 -20.99
CA GLU A 112 2.88 -6.13 -21.51
C GLU A 112 1.44 -6.65 -21.36
N LEU A 113 0.80 -6.38 -20.21
CA LEU A 113 -0.60 -6.69 -19.97
C LEU A 113 -1.54 -5.96 -20.95
N GLN A 114 -1.25 -4.70 -21.26
CA GLN A 114 -2.00 -3.92 -22.25
C GLN A 114 -1.82 -4.47 -23.65
N ARG A 115 -0.58 -4.77 -24.03
CA ARG A 115 -0.22 -5.34 -25.36
C ARG A 115 -0.94 -6.66 -25.62
N GLU A 116 -1.02 -7.51 -24.61
CA GLU A 116 -1.63 -8.85 -24.73
C GLU A 116 -3.12 -8.88 -24.38
N ASN A 117 -3.69 -7.75 -23.96
CA ASN A 117 -5.04 -7.69 -23.37
C ASN A 117 -5.22 -8.74 -22.26
N SER A 118 -4.18 -8.93 -21.45
CA SER A 118 -4.11 -9.92 -20.37
C SER A 118 -4.28 -9.27 -19.00
N SER A 119 -4.66 -10.05 -18.00
CA SER A 119 -4.74 -9.59 -16.60
C SER A 119 -3.54 -10.02 -15.74
N GLN A 120 -2.61 -10.81 -16.31
CA GLN A 120 -1.46 -11.38 -15.62
C GLN A 120 -0.31 -11.67 -16.56
N VAL A 121 0.89 -11.72 -16.00
CA VAL A 121 2.09 -12.31 -16.57
C VAL A 121 2.53 -13.49 -15.69
N TRP A 122 3.61 -14.15 -16.01
CA TRP A 122 4.08 -15.33 -15.27
C TRP A 122 5.48 -15.10 -14.71
N LEU A 123 5.68 -15.47 -13.45
CA LEU A 123 6.99 -15.53 -12.81
C LEU A 123 7.47 -16.98 -12.87
N ASP A 124 8.45 -17.22 -13.71
CA ASP A 124 9.04 -18.54 -13.94
C ASP A 124 10.20 -18.80 -12.98
N CYS A 125 10.00 -19.70 -12.03
CA CYS A 125 10.98 -20.13 -11.04
C CYS A 125 11.61 -21.49 -11.37
N THR A 126 11.24 -22.12 -12.49
CA THR A 126 11.54 -23.54 -12.76
C THR A 126 13.04 -23.85 -12.93
N GLN A 127 13.86 -22.83 -13.20
CA GLN A 127 15.29 -22.98 -13.41
C GLN A 127 16.14 -22.66 -12.15
N ILE A 128 15.53 -22.14 -11.08
CA ILE A 128 16.26 -21.65 -9.89
C ILE A 128 17.08 -22.76 -9.25
N GLU A 129 16.50 -23.94 -9.04
CA GLU A 129 17.17 -25.07 -8.39
C GLU A 129 18.39 -25.52 -9.17
N SER A 130 18.26 -25.69 -10.49
CA SER A 130 19.35 -26.15 -11.35
C SER A 130 20.45 -25.11 -11.53
N GLN A 131 20.12 -23.82 -11.56
CA GLN A 131 21.09 -22.74 -11.77
C GLN A 131 21.91 -22.43 -10.52
N ASN A 132 21.27 -22.48 -9.34
CA ASN A 132 21.88 -22.04 -8.09
C ASN A 132 22.26 -23.19 -7.14
N ASN A 133 21.93 -24.42 -7.50
CA ASN A 133 22.12 -25.60 -6.64
C ASN A 133 21.48 -25.42 -5.25
N ILE A 134 20.25 -24.91 -5.22
CA ILE A 134 19.47 -24.69 -4.00
C ILE A 134 18.16 -25.46 -4.09
N ASP A 135 17.61 -25.85 -2.94
CA ASP A 135 16.23 -26.32 -2.82
C ASP A 135 15.30 -25.11 -2.62
N ILE A 136 14.46 -24.84 -3.63
CA ILE A 136 13.52 -23.71 -3.59
C ILE A 136 12.49 -23.84 -2.47
N THR A 137 12.18 -25.07 -2.04
CA THR A 137 11.21 -25.33 -0.97
C THR A 137 11.77 -24.98 0.41
N GLU A 138 13.06 -25.18 0.61
CA GLU A 138 13.77 -24.78 1.83
C GLU A 138 14.09 -23.28 1.82
N ARG A 139 14.47 -22.74 0.67
CA ARG A 139 14.84 -21.32 0.50
C ARG A 139 13.63 -20.40 0.62
N PHE A 140 12.46 -20.82 0.10
CA PHE A 140 11.21 -20.05 0.09
C PHE A 140 10.01 -20.85 0.61
N PRO A 141 10.05 -21.37 1.84
CA PRO A 141 9.05 -22.31 2.36
C PRO A 141 7.63 -21.73 2.36
N ASN A 142 7.48 -20.45 2.69
CA ASN A 142 6.16 -19.80 2.73
C ASN A 142 5.58 -19.62 1.32
N ILE A 143 6.41 -19.24 0.35
CA ILE A 143 5.98 -19.07 -1.05
C ILE A 143 5.62 -20.43 -1.65
N PHE A 144 6.46 -21.44 -1.44
CA PHE A 144 6.20 -22.80 -1.89
C PHE A 144 4.87 -23.33 -1.32
N LYS A 145 4.71 -23.25 0.00
CA LYS A 145 3.49 -23.69 0.70
C LYS A 145 2.24 -22.97 0.18
N PHE A 146 2.33 -21.66 0.00
CA PHE A 146 1.21 -20.87 -0.54
C PHE A 146 0.88 -21.29 -1.97
N CYS A 147 1.85 -21.34 -2.89
CA CYS A 147 1.61 -21.75 -4.28
C CYS A 147 1.08 -23.19 -4.38
N LYS A 148 1.60 -24.09 -3.56
CA LYS A 148 1.10 -25.47 -3.47
C LYS A 148 -0.36 -25.54 -3.04
N SER A 149 -0.78 -24.68 -2.06
CA SER A 149 -2.20 -24.58 -1.66
C SER A 149 -3.10 -24.05 -2.79
N GLN A 150 -2.50 -23.38 -3.76
CA GLN A 150 -3.19 -22.88 -4.96
C GLN A 150 -3.08 -23.86 -6.15
N ASN A 151 -2.61 -25.09 -5.93
CA ASN A 151 -2.35 -26.12 -6.95
C ASN A 151 -1.29 -25.70 -7.97
N ILE A 152 -0.25 -25.00 -7.55
CA ILE A 152 0.90 -24.60 -8.35
C ILE A 152 2.17 -25.14 -7.69
N ASP A 153 2.91 -26.00 -8.42
CA ASP A 153 4.25 -26.41 -8.02
C ASP A 153 5.27 -25.52 -8.73
N ILE A 154 5.87 -24.60 -7.98
CA ILE A 154 6.77 -23.57 -8.54
C ILE A 154 8.07 -24.13 -9.13
N ARG A 155 8.38 -25.41 -8.87
CA ARG A 155 9.52 -26.12 -9.49
C ARG A 155 9.26 -26.53 -10.93
N THR A 156 7.98 -26.67 -11.30
CA THR A 156 7.58 -27.20 -12.61
C THR A 156 6.61 -26.29 -13.37
N GLN A 157 6.05 -25.26 -12.69
CA GLN A 157 5.04 -24.40 -13.25
C GLN A 157 5.33 -22.93 -12.91
N PRO A 158 5.20 -22.00 -13.87
CA PRO A 158 5.32 -20.59 -13.59
C PRO A 158 4.12 -20.08 -12.77
N ILE A 159 4.38 -19.05 -11.97
CA ILE A 159 3.41 -18.46 -11.05
C ILE A 159 2.72 -17.28 -11.73
N PRO A 160 1.36 -17.22 -11.79
CA PRO A 160 0.67 -16.07 -12.34
C PRO A 160 0.81 -14.87 -11.41
N VAL A 161 1.24 -13.72 -11.96
CA VAL A 161 1.50 -12.48 -11.20
C VAL A 161 0.95 -11.25 -11.90
N THR A 162 0.71 -10.21 -11.12
CA THR A 162 0.31 -8.89 -11.61
C THR A 162 0.85 -7.82 -10.65
N PRO A 163 1.10 -6.59 -11.11
CA PRO A 163 1.44 -5.50 -10.20
C PRO A 163 0.28 -5.17 -9.26
N ALA A 164 0.62 -4.76 -8.03
CA ALA A 164 -0.36 -4.36 -7.01
C ALA A 164 0.20 -3.24 -6.11
N ALA A 165 -0.66 -2.36 -5.60
CA ALA A 165 -0.29 -1.37 -4.60
C ALA A 165 0.28 -2.07 -3.37
N HIS A 166 1.40 -1.57 -2.85
CA HIS A 166 2.17 -2.29 -1.84
C HIS A 166 2.57 -1.42 -0.65
N TYR A 167 3.00 -0.20 -0.89
CA TYR A 167 3.44 0.72 0.15
C TYR A 167 3.16 2.17 -0.25
N HIS A 168 2.72 2.99 0.71
CA HIS A 168 2.49 4.41 0.54
C HIS A 168 3.64 5.20 1.18
N MET A 169 4.36 6.00 0.40
CA MET A 169 5.49 6.79 0.90
C MET A 169 5.07 8.15 1.43
N GLY A 170 3.94 8.68 0.97
CA GLY A 170 3.34 9.90 1.47
C GLY A 170 2.56 9.72 2.76
N GLY A 171 1.88 10.75 3.20
CA GLY A 171 1.03 10.71 4.39
C GLY A 171 1.08 12.00 5.21
N ILE A 172 0.96 11.86 6.52
CA ILE A 172 1.00 12.98 7.46
C ILE A 172 2.44 13.51 7.54
N SER A 173 2.64 14.77 7.21
CA SER A 173 3.96 15.42 7.27
C SER A 173 4.47 15.45 8.71
N THR A 174 5.70 14.95 8.92
CA THR A 174 6.32 14.88 10.25
C THR A 174 7.74 15.39 10.23
N ASP A 175 8.20 15.84 11.39
CA ASP A 175 9.61 16.12 11.64
C ASP A 175 10.40 14.83 11.98
N GLN A 176 11.69 15.00 12.31
CA GLN A 176 12.57 13.89 12.69
C GLN A 176 12.16 13.14 13.97
N TRP A 177 11.21 13.66 14.74
CA TRP A 177 10.68 13.09 15.98
C TRP A 177 9.27 12.51 15.79
N GLY A 178 8.76 12.48 14.56
CA GLY A 178 7.41 12.05 14.25
C GLY A 178 6.33 13.07 14.64
N GLN A 179 6.69 14.31 15.01
CA GLN A 179 5.74 15.34 15.39
C GLN A 179 5.09 15.92 14.13
N THR A 180 3.77 16.03 14.14
CA THR A 180 2.99 16.63 13.06
C THR A 180 2.93 18.16 13.22
N THR A 181 2.26 18.84 12.28
CA THR A 181 1.99 20.28 12.40
C THR A 181 0.97 20.62 13.51
N ILE A 182 0.27 19.62 14.04
CA ILE A 182 -0.64 19.79 15.18
C ILE A 182 0.11 19.51 16.48
N PRO A 183 0.08 20.43 17.46
CA PRO A 183 0.72 20.21 18.74
C PRO A 183 0.23 18.94 19.45
N ASN A 184 1.17 18.13 19.94
CA ASN A 184 0.93 16.86 20.65
C ASN A 184 0.33 15.74 19.81
N LEU A 185 0.20 15.91 18.49
CA LEU A 185 -0.13 14.86 17.54
C LEU A 185 1.14 14.39 16.84
N TYR A 186 1.35 13.09 16.84
CA TYR A 186 2.49 12.40 16.22
C TYR A 186 2.01 11.39 15.21
N ALA A 187 2.84 11.09 14.22
CA ALA A 187 2.59 10.01 13.28
C ALA A 187 3.88 9.20 13.03
N VAL A 188 3.77 7.86 12.99
CA VAL A 188 4.90 6.95 12.81
C VAL A 188 4.53 5.78 11.90
N GLY A 189 5.52 5.22 11.20
CA GLY A 189 5.31 4.16 10.22
C GLY A 189 4.62 4.68 8.96
N GLU A 190 3.94 3.81 8.22
CA GLU A 190 3.42 4.10 6.88
C GLU A 190 2.33 5.20 6.81
N VAL A 191 1.75 5.61 7.93
CA VAL A 191 0.83 6.76 7.99
C VAL A 191 1.56 8.09 7.88
N ALA A 192 2.86 8.12 8.20
CA ALA A 192 3.70 9.31 8.25
C ALA A 192 4.50 9.51 6.96
N MET A 193 4.56 10.74 6.48
CA MET A 193 5.54 11.15 5.48
C MET A 193 6.78 11.70 6.21
N THR A 194 7.79 10.86 6.35
CA THR A 194 9.06 11.17 7.02
C THR A 194 10.13 11.71 6.07
N GLY A 195 9.89 11.58 4.75
CA GLY A 195 10.85 11.88 3.70
C GLY A 195 11.94 10.82 3.46
N VAL A 196 12.03 9.79 4.30
CA VAL A 196 13.08 8.75 4.23
C VAL A 196 13.04 7.96 2.91
N HIS A 197 11.86 7.77 2.36
CA HIS A 197 11.67 6.93 1.17
C HIS A 197 11.68 7.69 -0.15
N GLY A 198 11.49 9.02 -0.13
CA GLY A 198 11.28 9.79 -1.35
C GLY A 198 10.14 9.22 -2.18
N ALA A 199 10.29 9.20 -3.49
CA ALA A 199 9.27 8.73 -4.42
C ALA A 199 9.21 7.20 -4.60
N ASN A 200 10.21 6.46 -4.11
CA ASN A 200 10.27 5.01 -4.29
C ASN A 200 11.08 4.33 -3.17
N ARG A 201 10.39 3.59 -2.32
CA ARG A 201 10.97 2.96 -1.13
C ARG A 201 11.91 1.79 -1.50
N LEU A 202 13.08 1.75 -0.85
CA LEU A 202 13.98 0.59 -0.87
C LEU A 202 13.31 -0.62 -0.18
N ALA A 203 13.55 -1.80 -0.71
CA ALA A 203 13.01 -3.05 -0.16
C ALA A 203 13.33 -3.18 1.35
N SER A 204 12.34 -3.60 2.14
CA SER A 204 12.40 -3.80 3.61
C SER A 204 12.66 -2.54 4.45
N ASN A 205 12.89 -1.37 3.86
CA ASN A 205 13.25 -0.16 4.60
C ASN A 205 12.09 0.40 5.45
N SER A 206 10.84 0.03 5.15
CA SER A 206 9.67 0.41 5.95
C SER A 206 9.71 -0.09 7.40
N LEU A 207 10.28 -1.27 7.63
CA LEU A 207 10.43 -1.82 8.99
C LEU A 207 11.46 -1.04 9.79
N LEU A 208 12.54 -0.61 9.15
CA LEU A 208 13.56 0.23 9.77
C LEU A 208 13.00 1.62 10.10
N GLU A 209 12.25 2.22 9.18
CA GLU A 209 11.56 3.48 9.42
C GLU A 209 10.63 3.39 10.63
N ALA A 210 9.71 2.41 10.63
CA ALA A 210 8.75 2.25 11.71
C ALA A 210 9.43 2.06 13.07
N ALA A 211 10.51 1.27 13.15
CA ALA A 211 11.27 1.05 14.39
C ALA A 211 11.99 2.31 14.85
N VAL A 212 12.74 2.97 13.95
CA VAL A 212 13.55 4.16 14.29
C VAL A 212 12.66 5.33 14.68
N PHE A 213 11.64 5.66 13.89
CA PHE A 213 10.76 6.79 14.20
C PHE A 213 9.85 6.47 15.40
N GLY A 214 9.42 5.22 15.58
CA GLY A 214 8.70 4.82 16.78
C GLY A 214 9.50 5.07 18.07
N ILE A 215 10.79 4.68 18.09
CA ILE A 215 11.68 4.92 19.23
C ILE A 215 11.90 6.42 19.43
N ARG A 216 12.26 7.16 18.40
CA ARG A 216 12.49 8.62 18.46
C ARG A 216 11.27 9.37 19.00
N THR A 217 10.08 9.02 18.50
CA THR A 217 8.82 9.62 18.93
C THR A 217 8.57 9.34 20.42
N ALA A 218 8.77 8.10 20.86
CA ALA A 218 8.60 7.74 22.26
C ALA A 218 9.58 8.48 23.18
N GLU A 219 10.85 8.58 22.81
CA GLU A 219 11.86 9.35 23.52
C GLU A 219 11.49 10.83 23.60
N HIS A 220 11.08 11.42 22.46
CA HIS A 220 10.67 12.83 22.41
C HIS A 220 9.47 13.10 23.32
N ILE A 221 8.42 12.27 23.26
CA ILE A 221 7.25 12.38 24.15
C ILE A 221 7.67 12.30 25.62
N ASN A 222 8.61 11.42 25.95
CA ASN A 222 9.12 11.28 27.31
C ASN A 222 9.85 12.52 27.81
N THR A 223 10.48 13.33 26.95
CA THR A 223 11.05 14.62 27.36
C THR A 223 10.00 15.67 27.70
N GLN A 224 8.75 15.50 27.19
CA GLN A 224 7.62 16.41 27.37
C GLN A 224 6.74 16.08 28.62
N LYS A 225 7.22 15.21 29.51
CA LYS A 225 6.44 14.64 30.64
C LYS A 225 5.72 15.67 31.53
N ASN A 226 6.24 16.87 31.61
CA ASN A 226 5.72 17.92 32.51
C ASN A 226 4.68 18.85 31.85
N LYS A 227 4.26 18.60 30.59
CA LYS A 227 3.18 19.38 30.02
C LYS A 227 1.85 19.04 30.72
N PRO A 228 1.10 20.03 31.20
CA PRO A 228 -0.23 19.81 31.76
C PRO A 228 -1.14 19.23 30.67
N LEU A 229 -2.10 18.39 31.09
CA LEU A 229 -3.24 18.06 30.21
C LEU A 229 -4.00 19.34 29.91
N THR A 230 -4.18 19.70 28.67
CA THR A 230 -5.12 20.70 28.27
C THR A 230 -6.51 20.11 28.55
N PRO A 231 -7.36 20.79 29.41
CA PRO A 231 -8.70 20.26 29.62
C PRO A 231 -9.42 20.15 28.27
N SER A 232 -10.00 18.99 28.00
CA SER A 232 -10.94 18.87 26.88
C SER A 232 -12.14 19.73 27.15
N PRO A 233 -12.70 20.46 26.18
CA PRO A 233 -13.96 21.14 26.37
C PRO A 233 -15.01 20.14 26.86
N GLU A 234 -15.79 20.52 27.89
CA GLU A 234 -16.76 19.66 28.59
C GLU A 234 -17.83 19.03 27.67
N THR A 235 -17.99 19.57 26.47
CA THR A 235 -18.93 19.07 25.46
C THR A 235 -18.30 19.13 24.08
N LEU A 236 -17.79 17.98 23.61
CA LEU A 236 -17.57 17.80 22.18
C LEU A 236 -18.93 17.46 21.56
N GLU A 237 -19.56 18.44 20.90
CA GLU A 237 -20.62 18.08 19.94
C GLU A 237 -20.02 17.22 18.85
N ILE A 238 -20.24 15.92 18.95
CA ILE A 238 -19.96 15.02 17.83
C ILE A 238 -21.02 15.36 16.78
N LYS A 239 -20.66 16.23 15.85
CA LYS A 239 -21.44 16.36 14.62
C LYS A 239 -21.44 14.96 14.00
N SER A 240 -22.62 14.34 13.95
CA SER A 240 -22.79 13.11 13.19
C SER A 240 -22.34 13.42 11.78
N LEU A 241 -21.17 12.91 11.39
CA LEU A 241 -20.76 12.94 9.99
C LEU A 241 -21.89 12.27 9.22
N GLU A 242 -22.55 13.01 8.34
CA GLU A 242 -23.48 12.40 7.40
C GLU A 242 -22.68 11.36 6.62
N LYS A 243 -22.91 10.11 6.93
CA LYS A 243 -22.22 9.02 6.26
C LYS A 243 -22.76 8.91 4.84
N THR A 244 -22.09 9.56 3.94
CA THR A 244 -22.20 9.24 2.53
C THR A 244 -21.51 7.90 2.32
N GLY A 245 -22.29 6.85 2.05
CA GLY A 245 -21.74 5.53 1.74
C GLY A 245 -21.11 5.58 0.35
N THR A 246 -19.83 5.46 0.33
CA THR A 246 -19.11 5.29 -0.91
C THR A 246 -19.04 3.81 -1.25
N ASP A 247 -19.32 3.45 -2.51
CA ASP A 247 -19.00 2.11 -3.00
C ASP A 247 -17.47 1.97 -3.08
N LEU A 248 -16.91 1.35 -2.04
CA LEU A 248 -15.46 1.15 -1.96
C LEU A 248 -14.91 0.43 -3.19
N LYS A 249 -15.63 -0.57 -3.71
CA LYS A 249 -15.19 -1.29 -4.92
C LYS A 249 -15.18 -0.39 -6.15
N PHE A 250 -16.11 0.55 -6.25
CA PHE A 250 -16.10 1.54 -7.31
C PHE A 250 -14.90 2.48 -7.17
N LEU A 251 -14.65 3.02 -5.96
CA LEU A 251 -13.49 3.87 -5.70
C LEU A 251 -12.17 3.15 -5.97
N GLN A 252 -12.04 1.92 -5.56
CA GLN A 252 -10.85 1.11 -5.81
C GLN A 252 -10.55 0.97 -7.31
N ARG A 253 -11.59 0.72 -8.12
CA ARG A 253 -11.44 0.66 -9.58
C ARG A 253 -11.11 2.02 -10.18
N LEU A 254 -11.78 3.07 -9.71
CA LEU A 254 -11.55 4.43 -10.16
C LEU A 254 -10.11 4.87 -9.88
N LEU A 255 -9.64 4.67 -8.65
CA LEU A 255 -8.27 5.03 -8.26
C LEU A 255 -7.23 4.22 -9.05
N TRP A 256 -7.48 2.93 -9.26
CA TRP A 256 -6.61 2.10 -10.10
C TRP A 256 -6.49 2.64 -11.53
N SER A 257 -7.60 3.07 -12.14
CA SER A 257 -7.61 3.55 -13.52
C SER A 257 -7.11 4.98 -13.69
N ALA A 258 -7.34 5.85 -12.69
CA ALA A 258 -7.00 7.27 -12.78
C ALA A 258 -5.63 7.60 -12.19
N ALA A 259 -5.22 6.91 -11.12
CA ALA A 259 -3.99 7.19 -10.35
C ALA A 259 -3.21 5.90 -10.02
N GLY A 260 -3.24 4.91 -10.91
CA GLY A 260 -2.50 3.66 -10.80
C GLY A 260 -1.02 3.80 -11.15
N ILE A 261 -0.49 2.78 -11.83
CA ILE A 261 0.94 2.69 -12.17
C ILE A 261 1.31 3.71 -13.26
N GLU A 262 0.47 3.86 -14.27
CA GLU A 262 0.60 4.89 -15.31
C GLU A 262 -0.45 5.96 -15.06
N ARG A 263 -0.04 7.22 -15.14
CA ARG A 263 -0.88 8.37 -14.86
C ARG A 263 -0.74 9.41 -15.96
N ASP A 264 -1.86 9.93 -16.39
CA ASP A 264 -1.93 11.05 -17.33
C ASP A 264 -2.98 12.07 -16.88
N ALA A 265 -2.83 13.31 -17.34
CA ALA A 265 -3.70 14.42 -16.94
C ALA A 265 -5.18 14.18 -17.27
N ILE A 266 -5.47 13.49 -18.37
CA ILE A 266 -6.85 13.24 -18.84
C ILE A 266 -7.52 12.24 -17.89
N SER A 267 -6.88 11.10 -17.64
CA SER A 267 -7.40 10.05 -16.74
C SER A 267 -7.57 10.56 -15.31
N MET A 268 -6.61 11.34 -14.81
CA MET A 268 -6.66 11.93 -13.47
C MET A 268 -7.79 12.96 -13.35
N SER A 269 -7.93 13.89 -14.32
CA SER A 269 -9.00 14.88 -14.32
C SER A 269 -10.38 14.23 -14.41
N LYS A 270 -10.55 13.21 -15.25
CA LYS A 270 -11.80 12.45 -15.34
C LYS A 270 -12.12 11.71 -14.02
N GLY A 271 -11.12 11.15 -13.39
CA GLY A 271 -11.25 10.51 -12.06
C GLY A 271 -11.74 11.49 -11.01
N LEU A 272 -11.12 12.68 -10.94
CA LEU A 272 -11.50 13.75 -10.02
C LEU A 272 -12.94 14.22 -10.25
N GLN A 273 -13.33 14.52 -11.51
CA GLN A 273 -14.70 14.89 -11.86
C GLN A 273 -15.72 13.83 -11.47
N THR A 274 -15.36 12.55 -11.58
CA THR A 274 -16.23 11.44 -11.19
C THR A 274 -16.47 11.42 -9.67
N ILE A 275 -15.45 11.74 -8.86
CA ILE A 275 -15.58 11.86 -7.41
C ILE A 275 -16.42 13.09 -7.05
N GLU A 276 -16.11 14.24 -7.61
CA GLU A 276 -16.79 15.54 -7.34
C GLU A 276 -18.26 15.53 -7.76
N SER A 277 -18.62 14.81 -8.84
CA SER A 277 -20.02 14.68 -9.28
C SER A 277 -20.89 13.82 -8.34
N GLY A 278 -20.30 13.23 -7.29
CA GLY A 278 -21.00 12.37 -6.35
C GLY A 278 -21.37 10.99 -6.89
N GLN A 279 -20.93 10.62 -8.09
CA GLN A 279 -21.19 9.29 -8.66
C GLN A 279 -20.56 8.15 -7.83
N ALA A 280 -19.50 8.48 -7.06
CA ALA A 280 -18.86 7.55 -6.14
C ALA A 280 -19.56 7.45 -4.78
N ILE A 281 -20.57 8.29 -4.52
CA ILE A 281 -21.17 8.48 -3.21
C ILE A 281 -22.60 7.96 -3.24
N THR A 282 -22.87 6.89 -2.50
CA THR A 282 -24.24 6.44 -2.19
C THR A 282 -24.58 6.91 -0.77
N LYS A 283 -25.70 7.62 -0.59
CA LYS A 283 -26.19 7.96 0.75
C LYS A 283 -26.51 6.68 1.53
N LEU A 284 -25.75 6.37 2.56
CA LEU A 284 -26.09 5.34 3.52
C LEU A 284 -27.15 5.88 4.47
N SER A 285 -28.23 5.13 4.71
CA SER A 285 -29.13 5.44 5.80
C SER A 285 -28.36 5.36 7.12
N SER A 286 -28.58 6.33 8.01
CA SER A 286 -27.90 6.55 9.27
C SER A 286 -27.81 5.37 10.25
N LYS A 287 -28.47 4.24 9.93
CA LYS A 287 -28.50 3.02 10.75
C LYS A 287 -27.34 2.01 10.46
N LYS A 288 -26.56 2.16 9.41
CA LYS A 288 -25.49 1.21 9.05
C LYS A 288 -24.07 1.72 9.25
N ALA A 289 -23.92 2.83 9.87
CA ALA A 289 -22.69 3.59 9.84
C ALA A 289 -21.80 3.46 11.07
N ILE A 290 -22.08 2.53 11.97
CA ILE A 290 -21.28 2.28 13.16
C ILE A 290 -21.22 0.75 13.36
N ASN A 291 -20.28 0.14 12.69
CA ASN A 291 -19.70 -1.16 13.04
C ASN A 291 -18.20 -1.08 12.73
#